data_fd4e3201d117d4497c860d8506de5253
#
_entry.id   fd4e3201d117d4497c860d8506de5253
#
_cell.length_a   1.000
_cell.length_b   1.000
_cell.length_c   1.000
_cell.angle_alpha   90.00
_cell.angle_beta   90.00
_cell.angle_gamma   90.00
#
_symmetry.space_group_name_H-M   'P 1'
#
loop_
_entity.id
_entity.type
_entity.pdbx_description
1 polymer ?
#
loop_
_entity_poly.entity_id
_entity_poly.type
_entity_poly.pdbx_seq_one_letter_code
_entity_poly.pdbx_strand_id
1 'polypeptide(L)'
;QAAEEERLAREAAEAEAAKLEAERLESERLAAEQAAAEKTEAKRIQREADEAARRARVAEEQAARDIAERELRDAAEAERLKNAPPEPEPMAAGGFMDRISSGLRKSTTRMTDQVSAAFTKRQLDDAAIEDLEDILIASDLGIGPATKVTDRLREDKFDKQITDMEIKVALADVISDILTPLEKPILFGLAKPQIMLFVGVNGSGKTTTLGKIAKSYTDQGKKVLIAAGDTFRAAAVEQLTVWGERAGAPVMSGSQNSDAAGLVYDAIKRAQDEDYDILMIDTAGRLQNRTELMEELSKIIRVIKKQDASAPHHSILVLDATVGQNALIQTEAFRDTAGVTGLIMTKLDGTAKGGVLVALSDKYKLPIHHIGIGERIEDLENFSAPVFAAALSGVADALKAT
;
A
#
# COMPACT_ATOMS: atom_id res chain seq x y z
N GLN A 1 -69.99 -10.22 71.20
CA GLN A 1 -68.90 -9.27 70.93
C GLN A 1 -67.53 -10.00 70.91
N ALA A 2 -67.12 -10.76 71.98
CA ALA A 2 -65.81 -11.44 72.01
C ALA A 2 -65.60 -12.48 70.89
N ALA A 3 -66.65 -13.25 70.51
CA ALA A 3 -66.54 -14.24 69.41
C ALA A 3 -66.44 -13.60 67.99
N GLU A 4 -66.94 -12.38 67.87
CA GLU A 4 -66.88 -11.63 66.58
C GLU A 4 -65.54 -10.93 66.40
N GLU A 5 -64.94 -10.47 67.50
CA GLU A 5 -63.55 -9.94 67.48
C GLU A 5 -62.53 -11.03 67.22
N GLU A 6 -62.74 -12.24 67.77
CA GLU A 6 -61.83 -13.39 67.50
C GLU A 6 -61.93 -13.88 66.05
N ARG A 7 -63.15 -13.85 65.46
CA ARG A 7 -63.33 -14.17 64.03
C ARG A 7 -62.66 -13.14 63.10
N LEU A 8 -62.82 -11.84 63.36
CA LEU A 8 -62.20 -10.76 62.62
C LEU A 8 -60.67 -10.77 62.74
N ALA A 9 -60.13 -11.08 63.93
CA ALA A 9 -58.70 -11.23 64.13
C ALA A 9 -58.15 -12.44 63.38
N ARG A 10 -58.92 -13.54 63.27
CA ARG A 10 -58.49 -14.70 62.45
C ARG A 10 -58.56 -14.43 60.98
N GLU A 11 -59.59 -13.79 60.46
CA GLU A 11 -59.69 -13.36 59.05
C GLU A 11 -58.56 -12.37 58.65
N ALA A 12 -58.25 -11.44 59.60
CA ALA A 12 -57.11 -10.52 59.35
C ALA A 12 -55.77 -11.24 59.32
N ALA A 13 -55.53 -12.21 60.19
CA ALA A 13 -54.32 -13.01 60.21
C ALA A 13 -54.19 -13.91 58.97
N GLU A 14 -55.32 -14.50 58.49
CA GLU A 14 -55.33 -15.28 57.23
C GLU A 14 -55.09 -14.39 56.00
N ALA A 15 -55.64 -13.17 55.99
CA ALA A 15 -55.40 -12.21 54.92
C ALA A 15 -53.94 -11.70 54.88
N GLU A 16 -53.34 -11.49 56.04
CA GLU A 16 -51.95 -11.10 56.16
C GLU A 16 -50.97 -12.23 55.72
N ALA A 17 -51.28 -13.49 56.13
CA ALA A 17 -50.52 -14.67 55.68
C ALA A 17 -50.61 -14.89 54.17
N ALA A 18 -51.81 -14.73 53.60
CA ALA A 18 -52.02 -14.84 52.17
C ALA A 18 -51.25 -13.74 51.38
N LYS A 19 -51.17 -12.53 51.95
CA LYS A 19 -50.42 -11.43 51.37
C LYS A 19 -48.92 -11.69 51.40
N LEU A 20 -48.37 -12.17 52.49
CA LEU A 20 -46.98 -12.56 52.66
C LEU A 20 -46.61 -13.70 51.73
N GLU A 21 -47.45 -14.68 51.49
CA GLU A 21 -47.26 -15.79 50.59
C GLU A 21 -47.29 -15.33 49.15
N ALA A 22 -48.16 -14.41 48.76
CA ALA A 22 -48.21 -13.80 47.46
C ALA A 22 -46.93 -12.98 47.16
N GLU A 23 -46.46 -12.19 48.12
CA GLU A 23 -45.20 -11.43 47.99
C GLU A 23 -43.99 -12.37 47.86
N ARG A 24 -43.96 -13.47 48.58
CA ARG A 24 -42.91 -14.49 48.45
C ARG A 24 -42.89 -15.14 47.08
N LEU A 25 -44.06 -15.55 46.56
CA LEU A 25 -44.20 -16.15 45.23
C LEU A 25 -43.81 -15.17 44.12
N GLU A 26 -44.17 -13.89 44.27
CA GLU A 26 -43.79 -12.86 43.34
C GLU A 26 -42.25 -12.62 43.32
N SER A 27 -41.63 -12.58 44.50
CA SER A 27 -40.17 -12.46 44.62
C SER A 27 -39.43 -13.67 44.05
N GLU A 28 -39.93 -14.89 44.26
CA GLU A 28 -39.36 -16.13 43.67
C GLU A 28 -39.51 -16.13 42.14
N ARG A 29 -40.64 -15.63 41.59
CA ARG A 29 -40.86 -15.50 40.16
C ARG A 29 -39.91 -14.50 39.54
N LEU A 30 -39.74 -13.33 40.15
CA LEU A 30 -38.80 -12.30 39.67
C LEU A 30 -37.33 -12.79 39.69
N ALA A 31 -36.96 -13.49 40.78
CA ALA A 31 -35.62 -14.07 40.86
C ALA A 31 -35.38 -15.16 39.81
N ALA A 32 -36.38 -16.00 39.51
CA ALA A 32 -36.30 -17.00 38.45
C ALA A 32 -36.20 -16.37 37.05
N GLU A 33 -36.94 -15.29 36.82
CA GLU A 33 -36.91 -14.55 35.56
C GLU A 33 -35.56 -13.85 35.33
N GLN A 34 -35.00 -13.23 36.38
CA GLN A 34 -33.67 -12.65 36.36
C GLN A 34 -32.59 -13.71 36.10
N ALA A 35 -32.64 -14.84 36.76
CA ALA A 35 -31.70 -15.95 36.56
C ALA A 35 -31.79 -16.54 35.11
N ALA A 36 -32.99 -16.57 34.53
CA ALA A 36 -33.19 -17.01 33.16
C ALA A 36 -32.63 -15.99 32.15
N ALA A 37 -32.83 -14.69 32.41
CA ALA A 37 -32.28 -13.61 31.59
C ALA A 37 -30.73 -13.60 31.63
N GLU A 38 -30.14 -13.74 32.81
CA GLU A 38 -28.67 -13.84 32.97
C GLU A 38 -28.07 -15.04 32.22
N LYS A 39 -28.73 -16.21 32.29
CA LYS A 39 -28.31 -17.41 31.57
C LYS A 39 -28.37 -17.22 30.03
N THR A 40 -29.38 -16.49 29.57
CA THR A 40 -29.55 -16.21 28.14
C THR A 40 -28.49 -15.26 27.66
N GLU A 41 -28.21 -14.22 28.43
CA GLU A 41 -27.16 -13.24 28.13
C GLU A 41 -25.76 -13.87 28.17
N ALA A 42 -25.46 -14.69 29.17
CA ALA A 42 -24.20 -15.43 29.23
C ALA A 42 -23.98 -16.35 28.01
N LYS A 43 -25.06 -17.03 27.55
CA LYS A 43 -24.98 -17.82 26.32
C LYS A 43 -24.75 -16.98 25.05
N ARG A 44 -25.31 -15.78 24.99
CA ARG A 44 -25.10 -14.86 23.90
C ARG A 44 -23.63 -14.41 23.84
N ILE A 45 -23.11 -13.95 24.98
CA ILE A 45 -21.72 -13.53 25.13
C ILE A 45 -20.74 -14.66 24.75
N GLN A 46 -21.04 -15.88 25.22
CA GLN A 46 -20.20 -17.04 24.89
C GLN A 46 -20.20 -17.33 23.37
N ARG A 47 -21.35 -17.26 22.70
CA ARG A 47 -21.44 -17.47 21.25
C ARG A 47 -20.69 -16.39 20.47
N GLU A 48 -20.81 -15.13 20.88
CA GLU A 48 -20.08 -14.02 20.27
C GLU A 48 -18.56 -14.19 20.44
N ALA A 49 -18.11 -14.64 21.61
CA ALA A 49 -16.71 -14.93 21.88
C ALA A 49 -16.19 -16.12 21.04
N ASP A 50 -16.97 -17.19 20.92
CA ASP A 50 -16.61 -18.37 20.12
C ASP A 50 -16.55 -18.02 18.59
N GLU A 51 -17.49 -17.19 18.12
CA GLU A 51 -17.44 -16.68 16.74
C GLU A 51 -16.24 -15.78 16.48
N ALA A 52 -15.94 -14.87 17.40
CA ALA A 52 -14.77 -14.00 17.30
C ALA A 52 -13.45 -14.81 17.28
N ALA A 53 -13.34 -15.82 18.15
CA ALA A 53 -12.19 -16.72 18.18
C ALA A 53 -12.05 -17.53 16.88
N ARG A 54 -13.18 -17.98 16.30
CA ARG A 54 -13.16 -18.69 15.00
C ARG A 54 -12.73 -17.77 13.86
N ARG A 55 -13.24 -16.53 13.82
CA ARG A 55 -12.83 -15.54 12.80
C ARG A 55 -11.34 -15.20 12.92
N ALA A 56 -10.83 -15.05 14.14
CA ALA A 56 -9.43 -14.79 14.39
C ALA A 56 -8.53 -15.93 13.89
N ARG A 57 -8.89 -17.20 14.18
CA ARG A 57 -8.15 -18.38 13.67
C ARG A 57 -8.14 -18.47 12.14
N VAL A 58 -9.26 -18.21 11.49
CA VAL A 58 -9.34 -18.23 10.02
C VAL A 58 -8.48 -17.11 9.41
N ALA A 59 -8.50 -15.93 10.01
CA ALA A 59 -7.65 -14.81 9.57
C ALA A 59 -6.16 -15.10 9.76
N GLU A 60 -5.77 -15.73 10.87
CA GLU A 60 -4.39 -16.15 11.14
C GLU A 60 -3.91 -17.22 10.16
N GLU A 61 -4.76 -18.23 9.89
CA GLU A 61 -4.44 -19.29 8.91
C GLU A 61 -4.30 -18.72 7.49
N GLN A 62 -5.17 -17.78 7.10
CA GLN A 62 -5.07 -17.13 5.81
C GLN A 62 -3.80 -16.28 5.72
N ALA A 63 -3.49 -15.51 6.75
CA ALA A 63 -2.26 -14.73 6.81
C ALA A 63 -1.00 -15.61 6.72
N ALA A 64 -1.01 -16.77 7.39
CA ALA A 64 0.10 -17.72 7.31
C ALA A 64 0.28 -18.30 5.90
N ARG A 65 -0.81 -18.61 5.19
CA ARG A 65 -0.77 -19.07 3.79
C ARG A 65 -0.22 -18.00 2.86
N ASP A 66 -0.70 -16.76 3.02
CA ASP A 66 -0.24 -15.63 2.20
C ASP A 66 1.27 -15.35 2.41
N ILE A 67 1.76 -15.54 3.64
CA ILE A 67 3.19 -15.44 3.94
C ILE A 67 3.98 -16.55 3.24
N ALA A 68 3.56 -17.79 3.38
CA ALA A 68 4.26 -18.93 2.77
C ALA A 68 4.30 -18.83 1.24
N GLU A 69 3.22 -18.38 0.61
CA GLU A 69 3.18 -18.17 -0.83
C GLU A 69 4.13 -17.05 -1.28
N ARG A 70 4.21 -15.95 -0.49
CA ARG A 70 5.14 -14.86 -0.77
C ARG A 70 6.60 -15.27 -0.58
N GLU A 71 6.91 -16.02 0.48
CA GLU A 71 8.26 -16.54 0.71
C GLU A 71 8.72 -17.49 -0.40
N LEU A 72 7.82 -18.35 -0.90
CA LEU A 72 8.08 -19.20 -2.06
C LEU A 72 8.35 -18.38 -3.34
N ARG A 73 7.60 -17.32 -3.56
CA ARG A 73 7.79 -16.43 -4.71
C ARG A 73 9.11 -15.66 -4.63
N ASP A 74 9.44 -15.14 -3.45
CA ASP A 74 10.69 -14.42 -3.23
C ASP A 74 11.91 -15.34 -3.35
N ALA A 75 11.80 -16.58 -2.88
CA ALA A 75 12.84 -17.59 -3.04
C ALA A 75 13.03 -17.98 -4.52
N ALA A 76 11.94 -18.15 -5.26
CA ALA A 76 11.98 -18.42 -6.70
C ALA A 76 12.59 -17.25 -7.48
N GLU A 77 12.30 -16.00 -7.08
CA GLU A 77 12.93 -14.81 -7.67
C GLU A 77 14.42 -14.76 -7.37
N ALA A 78 14.83 -15.03 -6.14
CA ALA A 78 16.25 -15.10 -5.76
C ALA A 78 17.01 -16.19 -6.53
N GLU A 79 16.40 -17.38 -6.68
CA GLU A 79 16.98 -18.48 -7.47
C GLU A 79 17.05 -18.13 -8.95
N ARG A 80 16.03 -17.46 -9.50
CA ARG A 80 16.01 -16.96 -10.86
C ARG A 80 17.12 -15.94 -11.10
N LEU A 81 17.36 -15.02 -10.14
CA LEU A 81 18.45 -14.04 -10.21
C LEU A 81 19.84 -14.72 -10.15
N LYS A 82 20.00 -15.76 -9.31
CA LYS A 82 21.26 -16.54 -9.24
C LYS A 82 21.55 -17.30 -10.53
N ASN A 83 20.52 -17.85 -11.18
CA ASN A 83 20.61 -18.69 -12.36
C ASN A 83 20.31 -17.93 -13.67
N ALA A 84 20.07 -16.62 -13.60
CA ALA A 84 19.79 -15.83 -14.80
C ALA A 84 21.01 -15.89 -15.73
N PRO A 85 20.83 -16.23 -17.03
CA PRO A 85 21.88 -16.09 -18.02
C PRO A 85 22.38 -14.63 -18.02
N PRO A 86 23.62 -14.38 -18.45
CA PRO A 86 24.09 -13.01 -18.63
C PRO A 86 23.01 -12.25 -19.42
N GLU A 87 22.66 -11.05 -18.95
CA GLU A 87 21.58 -10.26 -19.54
C GLU A 87 21.67 -10.28 -21.06
N PRO A 88 20.56 -10.62 -21.77
CA PRO A 88 20.56 -10.50 -23.22
C PRO A 88 20.97 -9.06 -23.55
N GLU A 89 21.91 -8.91 -24.50
CA GLU A 89 22.30 -7.60 -25.00
C GLU A 89 21.05 -6.76 -25.27
N PRO A 90 21.05 -5.47 -24.92
CA PRO A 90 19.86 -4.63 -25.03
C PRO A 90 19.37 -4.75 -26.47
N MET A 91 18.25 -5.46 -26.65
CA MET A 91 17.53 -5.33 -27.93
C MET A 91 17.32 -3.83 -28.11
N ALA A 92 17.66 -3.32 -29.30
CA ALA A 92 17.40 -1.95 -29.70
C ALA A 92 15.89 -1.69 -29.54
N ALA A 93 15.50 -1.44 -28.32
CA ALA A 93 14.11 -1.25 -27.88
C ALA A 93 13.76 0.20 -28.17
N GLY A 94 12.53 0.43 -28.53
CA GLY A 94 11.94 1.74 -28.77
C GLY A 94 12.34 2.79 -27.73
N GLY A 95 12.15 4.05 -28.04
CA GLY A 95 12.50 5.15 -27.15
C GLY A 95 11.84 5.04 -25.77
N PHE A 96 12.23 5.90 -24.84
CA PHE A 96 11.71 5.98 -23.48
C PHE A 96 10.15 5.91 -23.41
N MET A 97 9.48 6.64 -24.31
CA MET A 97 8.01 6.62 -24.45
C MET A 97 7.48 5.20 -24.78
N ASP A 98 8.17 4.45 -25.64
CA ASP A 98 7.71 3.11 -26.05
C ASP A 98 7.81 2.10 -24.90
N ARG A 99 8.84 2.19 -24.06
CA ARG A 99 8.98 1.32 -22.87
C ARG A 99 7.88 1.58 -21.85
N ILE A 100 7.60 2.86 -21.55
CA ILE A 100 6.51 3.22 -20.62
C ILE A 100 5.15 2.83 -21.19
N SER A 101 4.88 3.12 -22.47
CA SER A 101 3.61 2.72 -23.11
C SER A 101 3.42 1.21 -23.11
N SER A 102 4.47 0.42 -23.38
CA SER A 102 4.39 -1.04 -23.32
C SER A 102 4.12 -1.55 -21.89
N GLY A 103 4.76 -0.94 -20.89
CA GLY A 103 4.54 -1.26 -19.48
C GLY A 103 3.14 -0.94 -19.00
N LEU A 104 2.54 0.16 -19.46
CA LEU A 104 1.19 0.58 -19.08
C LEU A 104 0.08 -0.02 -19.95
N ARG A 105 0.41 -0.79 -21.00
CA ARG A 105 -0.56 -1.24 -22.01
C ARG A 105 -1.82 -1.88 -21.42
N LYS A 106 -1.71 -2.74 -20.38
CA LYS A 106 -2.88 -3.38 -19.75
C LYS A 106 -3.81 -2.35 -19.10
N SER A 107 -3.26 -1.36 -18.42
CA SER A 107 -4.03 -0.28 -17.78
C SER A 107 -4.68 0.62 -18.82
N THR A 108 -3.93 1.00 -19.84
CA THR A 108 -4.38 1.82 -20.96
C THR A 108 -5.50 1.13 -21.75
N THR A 109 -5.30 -0.11 -22.21
CA THR A 109 -6.28 -0.85 -23.00
C THR A 109 -7.60 -0.97 -22.24
N ARG A 110 -7.57 -1.40 -20.98
CA ARG A 110 -8.80 -1.55 -20.19
C ARG A 110 -9.60 -0.26 -20.10
N MET A 111 -8.95 0.85 -19.79
CA MET A 111 -9.62 2.15 -19.64
C MET A 111 -10.09 2.70 -20.98
N THR A 112 -9.25 2.67 -22.01
CA THR A 112 -9.60 3.21 -23.34
C THR A 112 -10.68 2.41 -24.02
N ASP A 113 -10.71 1.08 -23.89
CA ASP A 113 -11.77 0.25 -24.45
C ASP A 113 -13.13 0.58 -23.82
N GLN A 114 -13.19 0.77 -22.51
CA GLN A 114 -14.41 1.16 -21.79
C GLN A 114 -14.89 2.56 -22.21
N VAL A 115 -13.98 3.53 -22.31
CA VAL A 115 -14.30 4.88 -22.78
C VAL A 115 -14.80 4.83 -24.23
N SER A 116 -14.09 4.16 -25.13
CA SER A 116 -14.48 4.07 -26.55
C SER A 116 -15.82 3.37 -26.75
N ALA A 117 -16.10 2.31 -25.96
CA ALA A 117 -17.39 1.62 -26.02
C ALA A 117 -18.55 2.49 -25.56
N ALA A 118 -18.36 3.32 -24.54
CA ALA A 118 -19.41 4.16 -23.97
C ALA A 118 -19.65 5.47 -24.75
N PHE A 119 -18.62 5.99 -25.46
CA PHE A 119 -18.62 7.36 -26.01
C PHE A 119 -18.44 7.45 -27.53
N THR A 120 -18.86 6.44 -28.28
CA THR A 120 -18.86 6.54 -29.75
C THR A 120 -19.93 7.53 -30.23
N LYS A 121 -19.55 8.78 -30.45
CA LYS A 121 -20.43 9.89 -30.94
C LYS A 121 -21.64 10.13 -30.02
N ARG A 122 -21.46 10.03 -28.71
CA ARG A 122 -22.50 10.33 -27.72
C ARG A 122 -22.48 11.82 -27.37
N GLN A 123 -23.65 12.38 -27.08
CA GLN A 123 -23.79 13.72 -26.51
C GLN A 123 -23.32 13.67 -25.03
N LEU A 124 -22.57 14.68 -24.59
CA LEU A 124 -22.10 14.81 -23.22
C LEU A 124 -23.16 15.48 -22.35
N ASP A 125 -24.13 14.69 -21.94
CA ASP A 125 -25.17 15.06 -20.96
C ASP A 125 -24.78 14.60 -19.55
N ASP A 126 -25.62 14.91 -18.56
CA ASP A 126 -25.35 14.53 -17.16
C ASP A 126 -25.17 13.01 -16.98
N ALA A 127 -25.99 12.20 -17.68
CA ALA A 127 -25.87 10.74 -17.62
C ALA A 127 -24.54 10.25 -18.23
N ALA A 128 -24.10 10.88 -19.33
CA ALA A 128 -22.80 10.56 -19.93
C ALA A 128 -21.62 10.93 -19.00
N ILE A 129 -21.73 12.02 -18.26
CA ILE A 129 -20.74 12.44 -17.27
C ILE A 129 -20.66 11.45 -16.11
N GLU A 130 -21.79 11.00 -15.56
CA GLU A 130 -21.85 9.99 -14.52
C GLU A 130 -21.23 8.66 -14.99
N ASP A 131 -21.59 8.18 -16.18
CA ASP A 131 -21.02 6.97 -16.78
C ASP A 131 -19.48 7.09 -16.95
N LEU A 132 -18.97 8.26 -17.37
CA LEU A 132 -17.54 8.49 -17.51
C LEU A 132 -16.82 8.47 -16.15
N GLU A 133 -17.40 9.12 -15.15
CA GLU A 133 -16.84 9.14 -13.81
C GLU A 133 -16.73 7.73 -13.25
N ASP A 134 -17.77 6.91 -13.39
CA ASP A 134 -17.78 5.51 -12.97
C ASP A 134 -16.69 4.67 -13.68
N ILE A 135 -16.52 4.83 -14.99
CA ILE A 135 -15.46 4.17 -15.76
C ILE A 135 -14.08 4.54 -15.24
N LEU A 136 -13.84 5.82 -14.98
CA LEU A 136 -12.54 6.30 -14.49
C LEU A 136 -12.25 5.81 -13.07
N ILE A 137 -13.25 5.80 -12.19
CA ILE A 137 -13.15 5.25 -10.83
C ILE A 137 -12.87 3.74 -10.87
N ALA A 138 -13.58 2.99 -11.73
CA ALA A 138 -13.36 1.55 -11.91
C ALA A 138 -11.98 1.21 -12.50
N SER A 139 -11.30 2.19 -13.09
CA SER A 139 -9.93 2.10 -13.58
C SER A 139 -8.88 2.48 -12.52
N ASP A 140 -9.25 2.48 -11.25
CA ASP A 140 -8.39 2.85 -10.09
C ASP A 140 -7.86 4.31 -10.12
N LEU A 141 -8.44 5.19 -10.94
CA LEU A 141 -8.03 6.60 -11.01
C LEU A 141 -8.36 7.35 -9.71
N GLY A 142 -9.39 6.89 -8.99
CA GLY A 142 -9.91 7.51 -7.78
C GLY A 142 -10.91 8.62 -8.07
N ILE A 143 -11.74 8.94 -7.08
CA ILE A 143 -12.87 9.90 -7.21
C ILE A 143 -12.35 11.29 -7.59
N GLY A 144 -11.38 11.84 -6.84
CA GLY A 144 -10.92 13.21 -7.07
C GLY A 144 -10.42 13.49 -8.49
N PRO A 145 -9.50 12.69 -9.04
CA PRO A 145 -9.07 12.83 -10.43
C PRO A 145 -10.21 12.59 -11.45
N ALA A 146 -11.09 11.61 -11.22
CA ALA A 146 -12.23 11.33 -12.10
C ALA A 146 -13.15 12.55 -12.21
N THR A 147 -13.54 13.14 -11.06
CA THR A 147 -14.35 14.36 -11.02
C THR A 147 -13.67 15.53 -11.74
N LYS A 148 -12.35 15.73 -11.58
CA LYS A 148 -11.62 16.78 -12.31
C LYS A 148 -11.68 16.62 -13.83
N VAL A 149 -11.64 15.37 -14.32
CA VAL A 149 -11.78 15.09 -15.76
C VAL A 149 -13.19 15.43 -16.23
N THR A 150 -14.21 14.99 -15.51
CA THR A 150 -15.62 15.25 -15.86
C THR A 150 -15.98 16.73 -15.75
N ASP A 151 -15.48 17.45 -14.76
CA ASP A 151 -15.68 18.90 -14.62
C ASP A 151 -15.07 19.66 -15.80
N ARG A 152 -13.83 19.33 -16.19
CA ARG A 152 -13.16 19.95 -17.34
C ARG A 152 -13.91 19.71 -18.64
N LEU A 153 -14.43 18.50 -18.85
CA LEU A 153 -15.25 18.19 -20.02
C LEU A 153 -16.61 18.88 -19.97
N ARG A 154 -17.21 19.04 -18.80
CA ARG A 154 -18.47 19.76 -18.59
C ARG A 154 -18.33 21.23 -18.97
N GLU A 155 -17.25 21.88 -18.57
CA GLU A 155 -16.99 23.28 -18.90
C GLU A 155 -16.86 23.51 -20.42
N ASP A 156 -16.16 22.60 -21.13
CA ASP A 156 -15.80 22.79 -22.53
C ASP A 156 -16.82 22.22 -23.53
N LYS A 157 -17.46 21.10 -23.19
CA LYS A 157 -18.17 20.22 -24.14
C LYS A 157 -19.60 19.84 -23.74
N PHE A 158 -20.14 20.39 -22.65
CA PHE A 158 -21.49 20.05 -22.23
C PHE A 158 -22.52 20.27 -23.35
N ASP A 159 -23.47 19.35 -23.49
CA ASP A 159 -24.47 19.30 -24.55
C ASP A 159 -23.94 19.23 -26.01
N LYS A 160 -22.63 18.95 -26.18
CA LYS A 160 -22.03 18.74 -27.50
C LYS A 160 -21.74 17.25 -27.71
N GLN A 161 -21.59 16.85 -28.96
CA GLN A 161 -21.05 15.52 -29.27
C GLN A 161 -19.57 15.47 -28.87
N ILE A 162 -19.21 14.44 -28.16
CA ILE A 162 -17.83 14.19 -27.72
C ILE A 162 -17.29 12.95 -28.41
N THR A 163 -16.02 12.98 -28.76
CA THR A 163 -15.27 11.83 -29.26
C THR A 163 -14.41 11.19 -28.16
N ASP A 164 -14.10 9.91 -28.29
CA ASP A 164 -13.18 9.21 -27.40
C ASP A 164 -11.81 9.88 -27.32
N MET A 165 -11.33 10.48 -28.43
CA MET A 165 -10.07 11.21 -28.45
C MET A 165 -10.11 12.48 -27.60
N GLU A 166 -11.20 13.22 -27.61
CA GLU A 166 -11.36 14.41 -26.76
C GLU A 166 -11.36 14.05 -25.27
N ILE A 167 -11.97 12.91 -24.91
CA ILE A 167 -11.93 12.39 -23.53
C ILE A 167 -10.51 11.98 -23.15
N LYS A 168 -9.79 11.26 -24.03
CA LYS A 168 -8.40 10.85 -23.79
C LYS A 168 -7.48 12.05 -23.60
N VAL A 169 -7.66 13.11 -24.38
CA VAL A 169 -6.87 14.34 -24.24
C VAL A 169 -7.18 15.04 -22.91
N ALA A 170 -8.46 15.23 -22.56
CA ALA A 170 -8.85 15.82 -21.28
C ALA A 170 -8.30 15.01 -20.09
N LEU A 171 -8.34 13.68 -20.19
CA LEU A 171 -7.76 12.77 -19.20
C LEU A 171 -6.24 12.94 -19.10
N ALA A 172 -5.52 12.99 -20.23
CA ALA A 172 -4.07 13.20 -20.25
C ALA A 172 -3.69 14.53 -19.60
N ASP A 173 -4.42 15.58 -19.90
CA ASP A 173 -4.16 16.92 -19.36
C ASP A 173 -4.35 16.93 -17.83
N VAL A 174 -5.49 16.40 -17.33
CA VAL A 174 -5.74 16.33 -15.88
C VAL A 174 -4.73 15.48 -15.16
N ILE A 175 -4.35 14.33 -15.71
CA ILE A 175 -3.30 13.47 -15.13
C ILE A 175 -1.97 14.23 -15.10
N SER A 176 -1.60 14.90 -16.20
CA SER A 176 -0.37 15.70 -16.28
C SER A 176 -0.37 16.83 -15.25
N ASP A 177 -1.48 17.57 -15.11
CA ASP A 177 -1.62 18.66 -14.14
C ASP A 177 -1.44 18.18 -12.69
N ILE A 178 -1.95 16.97 -12.36
CA ILE A 178 -1.80 16.37 -11.02
C ILE A 178 -0.36 15.92 -10.77
N LEU A 179 0.30 15.32 -11.77
CA LEU A 179 1.56 14.61 -11.59
C LEU A 179 2.79 15.49 -11.81
N THR A 180 2.74 16.49 -12.70
CA THR A 180 3.88 17.35 -13.02
C THR A 180 4.53 18.02 -11.80
N PRO A 181 3.80 18.56 -10.81
CA PRO A 181 4.42 19.13 -9.62
C PRO A 181 5.15 18.11 -8.74
N LEU A 182 4.86 16.82 -8.94
CA LEU A 182 5.36 15.69 -8.15
C LEU A 182 6.48 14.91 -8.87
N GLU A 183 6.76 15.20 -10.13
CA GLU A 183 7.91 14.70 -10.86
C GLU A 183 9.20 15.31 -10.28
N LYS A 184 9.88 14.54 -9.43
CA LYS A 184 11.10 15.03 -8.77
C LYS A 184 12.15 13.93 -8.70
N PRO A 185 13.36 14.18 -9.19
CA PRO A 185 14.48 13.25 -9.01
C PRO A 185 14.87 13.18 -7.52
N ILE A 186 15.59 12.12 -7.15
CA ILE A 186 16.23 12.03 -5.83
C ILE A 186 17.45 12.96 -5.86
N LEU A 187 17.42 14.02 -5.05
CA LEU A 187 18.48 15.01 -4.97
C LEU A 187 19.30 14.82 -3.69
N PHE A 188 20.60 14.63 -3.85
CA PHE A 188 21.51 14.52 -2.71
C PHE A 188 21.96 15.89 -2.21
N GLY A 189 21.93 16.04 -0.87
CA GLY A 189 22.49 17.19 -0.17
C GLY A 189 24.01 17.05 0.04
N LEU A 190 24.53 17.87 0.98
CA LEU A 190 25.96 17.87 1.31
C LEU A 190 26.35 16.79 2.35
N ALA A 191 25.38 16.21 3.05
CA ALA A 191 25.66 15.20 4.07
C ALA A 191 26.25 13.92 3.44
N LYS A 192 27.18 13.31 4.13
CA LYS A 192 27.78 12.01 3.81
C LYS A 192 27.82 11.11 5.05
N PRO A 193 27.31 9.88 4.96
CA PRO A 193 26.58 9.32 3.81
C PRO A 193 25.18 9.94 3.66
N GLN A 194 24.66 9.99 2.43
CA GLN A 194 23.22 10.18 2.23
C GLN A 194 22.50 8.91 2.65
N ILE A 195 21.62 9.00 3.63
CA ILE A 195 20.90 7.85 4.17
C ILE A 195 19.53 7.74 3.49
N MET A 196 19.31 6.63 2.77
CA MET A 196 18.07 6.30 2.07
C MET A 196 17.40 5.11 2.76
N LEU A 197 16.21 5.30 3.26
CA LEU A 197 15.39 4.27 3.91
C LEU A 197 14.31 3.79 2.95
N PHE A 198 14.30 2.50 2.61
CA PHE A 198 13.27 1.90 1.73
C PHE A 198 12.22 1.21 2.58
N VAL A 199 10.97 1.65 2.45
CA VAL A 199 9.82 1.14 3.19
C VAL A 199 8.72 0.67 2.24
N GLY A 200 7.82 -0.20 2.72
CA GLY A 200 6.71 -0.76 1.95
C GLY A 200 6.42 -2.20 2.32
N VAL A 201 5.35 -2.76 1.79
CA VAL A 201 4.93 -4.14 2.11
C VAL A 201 5.82 -5.19 1.47
N ASN A 202 5.80 -6.43 2.01
CA ASN A 202 6.49 -7.55 1.38
C ASN A 202 5.93 -7.81 -0.02
N GLY A 203 6.83 -8.09 -0.96
CA GLY A 203 6.49 -8.30 -2.37
C GLY A 203 6.19 -7.02 -3.16
N SER A 204 6.33 -5.82 -2.56
CA SER A 204 6.20 -4.56 -3.32
C SER A 204 7.41 -4.26 -4.22
N GLY A 205 8.46 -5.08 -4.20
CA GLY A 205 9.66 -4.86 -5.00
C GLY A 205 10.73 -3.99 -4.33
N LYS A 206 10.69 -3.77 -3.00
CA LYS A 206 11.69 -2.96 -2.26
C LYS A 206 13.13 -3.39 -2.55
N THR A 207 13.44 -4.66 -2.27
CA THR A 207 14.79 -5.23 -2.41
C THR A 207 15.31 -5.14 -3.84
N THR A 208 14.46 -5.48 -4.82
CA THR A 208 14.77 -5.36 -6.25
C THR A 208 15.00 -3.91 -6.68
N THR A 209 14.11 -3.00 -6.27
CA THR A 209 14.22 -1.56 -6.56
C THR A 209 15.47 -0.95 -5.95
N LEU A 210 15.78 -1.30 -4.68
CA LEU A 210 16.99 -0.86 -4.01
C LEU A 210 18.24 -1.32 -4.78
N GLY A 211 18.27 -2.58 -5.21
CA GLY A 211 19.39 -3.12 -6.00
C GLY A 211 19.59 -2.40 -7.33
N LYS A 212 18.49 -2.12 -8.06
CA LYS A 212 18.54 -1.37 -9.33
C LYS A 212 19.06 0.07 -9.13
N ILE A 213 18.59 0.75 -8.07
CA ILE A 213 19.04 2.11 -7.72
C ILE A 213 20.51 2.09 -7.28
N ALA A 214 20.93 1.11 -6.48
CA ALA A 214 22.33 0.96 -6.06
C ALA A 214 23.24 0.82 -7.29
N LYS A 215 22.85 -0.01 -8.26
CA LYS A 215 23.58 -0.16 -9.54
C LYS A 215 23.68 1.16 -10.29
N SER A 216 22.59 1.89 -10.43
CA SER A 216 22.59 3.20 -11.10
C SER A 216 23.54 4.18 -10.45
N TYR A 217 23.65 4.22 -9.11
CA TYR A 217 24.58 5.12 -8.43
C TYR A 217 26.04 4.65 -8.48
N THR A 218 26.29 3.35 -8.39
CA THR A 218 27.66 2.84 -8.56
C THR A 218 28.18 3.06 -9.98
N ASP A 219 27.34 2.94 -11.00
CA ASP A 219 27.69 3.28 -12.39
C ASP A 219 28.01 4.77 -12.57
N GLN A 220 27.46 5.63 -11.73
CA GLN A 220 27.81 7.07 -11.65
C GLN A 220 29.07 7.32 -10.78
N GLY A 221 29.77 6.29 -10.33
CA GLY A 221 30.97 6.38 -9.51
C GLY A 221 30.74 6.69 -8.04
N LYS A 222 29.50 6.54 -7.52
CA LYS A 222 29.20 6.71 -6.11
C LYS A 222 29.58 5.48 -5.31
N LYS A 223 30.12 5.68 -4.11
CA LYS A 223 30.42 4.61 -3.16
C LYS A 223 29.17 4.32 -2.32
N VAL A 224 28.54 3.16 -2.61
CA VAL A 224 27.25 2.76 -2.01
C VAL A 224 27.46 1.61 -1.02
N LEU A 225 26.87 1.72 0.17
CA LEU A 225 26.73 0.64 1.15
C LEU A 225 25.27 0.27 1.29
N ILE A 226 24.96 -1.02 1.40
CA ILE A 226 23.61 -1.52 1.58
C ILE A 226 23.50 -2.18 2.96
N ALA A 227 22.41 -1.90 3.70
CA ALA A 227 22.07 -2.57 4.96
C ALA A 227 20.81 -3.41 4.79
N ALA A 228 20.90 -4.73 5.03
CA ALA A 228 19.80 -5.69 4.92
C ALA A 228 18.98 -5.70 6.22
N GLY A 229 18.13 -4.69 6.43
CA GLY A 229 17.33 -4.53 7.64
C GLY A 229 16.10 -5.45 7.72
N ASP A 230 15.72 -6.18 6.66
CA ASP A 230 14.70 -7.26 6.74
C ASP A 230 15.36 -8.54 7.26
N THR A 231 15.73 -8.55 8.57
CA THR A 231 16.45 -9.65 9.22
C THR A 231 15.59 -10.90 9.43
N PHE A 232 14.29 -10.81 9.26
CA PHE A 232 13.37 -11.95 9.43
C PHE A 232 13.33 -12.87 8.21
N ARG A 233 13.72 -12.39 7.03
CA ARG A 233 13.58 -13.12 5.77
C ARG A 233 14.95 -13.46 5.19
N ALA A 234 15.43 -14.69 5.47
CA ALA A 234 16.70 -15.17 4.95
C ALA A 234 16.80 -15.03 3.41
N ALA A 235 15.73 -15.38 2.68
CA ALA A 235 15.67 -15.23 1.24
C ALA A 235 15.78 -13.77 0.76
N ALA A 236 15.25 -12.79 1.50
CA ALA A 236 15.40 -11.38 1.17
C ALA A 236 16.86 -10.89 1.35
N VAL A 237 17.54 -11.37 2.40
CA VAL A 237 18.97 -11.08 2.63
C VAL A 237 19.82 -11.69 1.52
N GLU A 238 19.55 -12.94 1.12
CA GLU A 238 20.24 -13.58 0.00
C GLU A 238 20.02 -12.84 -1.32
N GLN A 239 18.77 -12.48 -1.60
CA GLN A 239 18.42 -11.70 -2.79
C GLN A 239 19.16 -10.35 -2.81
N LEU A 240 19.19 -9.65 -1.66
CA LEU A 240 19.89 -8.37 -1.55
C LEU A 240 21.40 -8.51 -1.75
N THR A 241 21.99 -9.61 -1.26
CA THR A 241 23.42 -9.92 -1.45
C THR A 241 23.72 -10.09 -2.95
N VAL A 242 22.90 -10.85 -3.68
CA VAL A 242 23.03 -11.00 -5.14
C VAL A 242 22.95 -9.64 -5.87
N TRP A 243 22.01 -8.78 -5.44
CA TRP A 243 21.88 -7.42 -5.99
C TRP A 243 23.11 -6.56 -5.67
N GLY A 244 23.62 -6.64 -4.42
CA GLY A 244 24.84 -5.94 -4.01
C GLY A 244 26.05 -6.33 -4.84
N GLU A 245 26.25 -7.63 -5.08
CA GLU A 245 27.32 -8.15 -5.96
C GLU A 245 27.20 -7.61 -7.39
N ARG A 246 25.99 -7.67 -7.97
CA ARG A 246 25.72 -7.12 -9.33
C ARG A 246 25.93 -5.61 -9.42
N ALA A 247 25.56 -4.90 -8.37
CA ALA A 247 25.72 -3.46 -8.29
C ALA A 247 27.16 -3.03 -7.95
N GLY A 248 28.02 -3.93 -7.47
CA GLY A 248 29.32 -3.56 -6.90
C GLY A 248 29.19 -2.78 -5.59
N ALA A 249 28.10 -2.97 -4.85
CA ALA A 249 27.79 -2.32 -3.57
C ALA A 249 27.84 -3.36 -2.43
N PRO A 250 28.75 -3.23 -1.45
CA PRO A 250 28.81 -4.15 -0.30
C PRO A 250 27.49 -4.18 0.46
N VAL A 251 27.11 -5.38 0.93
CA VAL A 251 25.90 -5.59 1.73
C VAL A 251 26.31 -5.94 3.17
N MET A 252 25.77 -5.21 4.13
CA MET A 252 25.83 -5.58 5.55
C MET A 252 24.56 -6.30 5.93
N SER A 253 24.71 -7.50 6.49
CA SER A 253 23.61 -8.31 7.01
C SER A 253 23.91 -8.79 8.42
N GLY A 254 22.89 -8.96 9.24
CA GLY A 254 22.97 -9.59 10.55
C GLY A 254 22.61 -11.08 10.49
N SER A 255 22.69 -11.77 11.63
CA SER A 255 22.11 -13.10 11.78
C SER A 255 20.58 -13.03 11.64
N GLN A 256 19.98 -14.14 11.25
CA GLN A 256 18.52 -14.21 11.14
C GLN A 256 17.84 -13.84 12.47
N ASN A 257 16.81 -13.03 12.40
CA ASN A 257 16.08 -12.44 13.54
C ASN A 257 16.93 -11.54 14.47
N SER A 258 18.07 -11.04 13.98
CA SER A 258 18.85 -10.06 14.74
C SER A 258 18.14 -8.70 14.80
N ASP A 259 18.59 -7.83 15.72
CA ASP A 259 18.05 -6.46 15.86
C ASP A 259 18.40 -5.62 14.62
N ALA A 260 17.38 -5.34 13.78
CA ALA A 260 17.53 -4.51 12.59
C ALA A 260 18.05 -3.10 12.91
N ALA A 261 17.65 -2.52 14.04
CA ALA A 261 18.11 -1.19 14.44
C ALA A 261 19.59 -1.18 14.85
N GLY A 262 20.09 -2.27 15.46
CA GLY A 262 21.50 -2.48 15.74
C GLY A 262 22.33 -2.60 14.46
N LEU A 263 21.85 -3.40 13.49
CA LEU A 263 22.49 -3.51 12.17
C LEU A 263 22.58 -2.14 11.46
N VAL A 264 21.50 -1.37 11.50
CA VAL A 264 21.48 -0.03 10.89
C VAL A 264 22.45 0.92 11.58
N TYR A 265 22.56 0.85 12.91
CA TYR A 265 23.56 1.62 13.64
C TYR A 265 24.99 1.32 13.17
N ASP A 266 25.35 0.04 13.07
CA ASP A 266 26.68 -0.40 12.63
C ASP A 266 26.93 -0.02 11.17
N ALA A 267 25.90 -0.09 10.32
CA ALA A 267 25.99 0.30 8.93
C ALA A 267 26.23 1.81 8.75
N ILE A 268 25.56 2.65 9.55
CA ILE A 268 25.79 4.12 9.53
C ILE A 268 27.23 4.41 9.95
N LYS A 269 27.69 3.80 11.04
CA LYS A 269 29.06 3.99 11.53
C LYS A 269 30.10 3.56 10.48
N ARG A 270 29.93 2.39 9.88
CA ARG A 270 30.80 1.92 8.82
C ARG A 270 30.79 2.86 7.61
N ALA A 271 29.61 3.34 7.22
CA ALA A 271 29.46 4.24 6.09
C ALA A 271 30.17 5.60 6.32
N GLN A 272 30.19 6.08 7.56
CA GLN A 272 30.94 7.28 7.97
C GLN A 272 32.45 7.02 8.01
N ASP A 273 32.89 5.94 8.69
CA ASP A 273 34.30 5.61 8.89
C ASP A 273 35.02 5.29 7.55
N GLU A 274 34.32 4.69 6.59
CA GLU A 274 34.85 4.31 5.27
C GLU A 274 34.52 5.32 4.15
N ASP A 275 33.95 6.49 4.48
CA ASP A 275 33.58 7.59 3.55
C ASP A 275 32.71 7.12 2.37
N TYR A 276 31.59 6.43 2.68
CA TYR A 276 30.57 6.12 1.67
C TYR A 276 29.74 7.34 1.31
N ASP A 277 29.39 7.47 0.01
CA ASP A 277 28.50 8.55 -0.46
C ASP A 277 27.06 8.30 -0.05
N ILE A 278 26.64 7.02 -0.11
CA ILE A 278 25.22 6.62 0.07
C ILE A 278 25.16 5.37 0.95
N LEU A 279 24.25 5.40 1.92
CA LEU A 279 23.80 4.23 2.68
C LEU A 279 22.34 3.96 2.33
N MET A 280 22.07 2.77 1.77
CA MET A 280 20.72 2.31 1.46
C MET A 280 20.29 1.24 2.46
N ILE A 281 19.11 1.41 3.05
CA ILE A 281 18.58 0.52 4.10
C ILE A 281 17.31 -0.13 3.58
N ASP A 282 17.32 -1.46 3.38
CA ASP A 282 16.12 -2.25 3.14
C ASP A 282 15.44 -2.57 4.47
N THR A 283 14.10 -2.54 4.55
CA THR A 283 13.35 -2.80 5.78
C THR A 283 12.36 -3.93 5.61
N ALA A 284 11.96 -4.54 6.72
CA ALA A 284 10.83 -5.46 6.76
C ALA A 284 9.54 -4.82 6.20
N GLY A 285 8.61 -5.65 5.74
CA GLY A 285 7.35 -5.17 5.15
C GLY A 285 6.14 -6.03 5.54
N ARG A 286 6.11 -6.64 6.72
CA ARG A 286 5.05 -7.53 7.21
C ARG A 286 3.83 -6.73 7.68
N LEU A 287 3.05 -6.14 6.75
CA LEU A 287 1.91 -5.29 7.10
C LEU A 287 0.75 -6.05 7.78
N GLN A 288 0.68 -7.38 7.67
CA GLN A 288 -0.27 -8.21 8.41
C GLN A 288 -0.08 -8.13 9.93
N ASN A 289 1.15 -7.87 10.40
CA ASN A 289 1.45 -7.48 11.78
C ASN A 289 1.86 -6.00 11.82
N ARG A 290 0.89 -5.13 11.53
CA ARG A 290 1.10 -3.70 11.35
C ARG A 290 1.76 -3.05 12.56
N THR A 291 1.34 -3.41 13.77
CA THR A 291 1.86 -2.78 15.01
C THR A 291 3.34 -3.06 15.18
N GLU A 292 3.77 -4.32 15.10
CA GLU A 292 5.18 -4.69 15.25
C GLU A 292 6.05 -4.08 14.15
N LEU A 293 5.57 -4.08 12.90
CA LEU A 293 6.28 -3.45 11.78
C LEU A 293 6.50 -1.96 12.02
N MET A 294 5.48 -1.24 12.48
CA MET A 294 5.59 0.19 12.73
C MET A 294 6.45 0.52 13.95
N GLU A 295 6.46 -0.34 14.97
CA GLU A 295 7.36 -0.23 16.13
C GLU A 295 8.82 -0.46 15.73
N GLU A 296 9.10 -1.50 14.93
CA GLU A 296 10.44 -1.79 14.40
C GLU A 296 10.95 -0.62 13.53
N LEU A 297 10.13 -0.16 12.60
CA LEU A 297 10.45 0.97 11.74
C LEU A 297 10.71 2.26 12.55
N SER A 298 9.89 2.53 13.55
CA SER A 298 10.08 3.66 14.47
C SER A 298 11.40 3.54 15.25
N LYS A 299 11.80 2.32 15.64
CA LYS A 299 13.07 2.05 16.31
C LYS A 299 14.25 2.34 15.37
N ILE A 300 14.19 1.86 14.13
CA ILE A 300 15.21 2.12 13.10
C ILE A 300 15.37 3.62 12.88
N ILE A 301 14.28 4.35 12.65
CA ILE A 301 14.30 5.80 12.43
C ILE A 301 14.89 6.55 13.64
N ARG A 302 14.55 6.14 14.85
CA ARG A 302 15.11 6.72 16.07
C ARG A 302 16.62 6.52 16.16
N VAL A 303 17.12 5.35 15.75
CA VAL A 303 18.56 5.06 15.71
C VAL A 303 19.23 5.93 14.65
N ILE A 304 18.67 6.02 13.45
CA ILE A 304 19.19 6.89 12.38
C ILE A 304 19.31 8.33 12.88
N LYS A 305 18.22 8.91 13.44
CA LYS A 305 18.19 10.29 13.94
C LYS A 305 19.15 10.56 15.12
N LYS A 306 19.51 9.54 15.88
CA LYS A 306 20.54 9.68 16.93
C LYS A 306 21.94 9.84 16.36
N GLN A 307 22.22 9.28 15.18
CA GLN A 307 23.52 9.39 14.50
C GLN A 307 23.59 10.69 13.67
N ASP A 308 22.47 11.03 12.99
CA ASP A 308 22.32 12.24 12.21
C ASP A 308 20.87 12.74 12.33
N ALA A 309 20.70 13.90 12.97
CA ALA A 309 19.37 14.48 13.23
C ALA A 309 18.63 14.87 11.93
N SER A 310 19.34 15.06 10.81
CA SER A 310 18.76 15.37 9.51
C SER A 310 18.32 14.12 8.72
N ALA A 311 18.76 12.93 9.15
CA ALA A 311 18.47 11.65 8.48
C ALA A 311 17.19 10.96 9.04
N PRO A 312 16.57 10.05 8.27
CA PRO A 312 16.93 9.68 6.91
C PRO A 312 16.72 10.85 5.95
N HIS A 313 17.67 11.05 5.02
CA HIS A 313 17.58 12.13 4.03
C HIS A 313 16.50 11.81 2.98
N HIS A 314 16.30 10.53 2.70
CA HIS A 314 15.24 10.03 1.84
C HIS A 314 14.55 8.83 2.51
N SER A 315 13.25 8.93 2.73
CA SER A 315 12.39 7.83 3.14
C SER A 315 11.48 7.48 1.96
N ILE A 316 11.83 6.41 1.24
CA ILE A 316 11.23 6.06 -0.05
C ILE A 316 10.22 4.94 0.14
N LEU A 317 8.97 5.22 -0.17
CA LEU A 317 7.91 4.23 -0.16
C LEU A 317 7.85 3.50 -1.50
N VAL A 318 8.04 2.18 -1.48
CA VAL A 318 7.92 1.32 -2.66
C VAL A 318 6.56 0.63 -2.65
N LEU A 319 5.74 0.92 -3.66
CA LEU A 319 4.38 0.44 -3.81
C LEU A 319 4.23 -0.46 -5.04
N ASP A 320 3.39 -1.47 -4.92
CA ASP A 320 3.00 -2.38 -5.99
C ASP A 320 1.70 -1.89 -6.65
N ALA A 321 1.71 -1.58 -7.94
CA ALA A 321 0.53 -1.11 -8.66
C ALA A 321 -0.59 -2.17 -8.72
N THR A 322 -0.27 -3.46 -8.62
CA THR A 322 -1.25 -4.55 -8.72
C THR A 322 -2.27 -4.55 -7.58
N VAL A 323 -1.93 -3.93 -6.44
CA VAL A 323 -2.84 -3.88 -5.27
C VAL A 323 -3.94 -2.81 -5.42
N GLY A 324 -3.86 -1.93 -6.43
CA GLY A 324 -4.87 -0.91 -6.69
C GLY A 324 -5.10 0.02 -5.50
N GLN A 325 -6.36 0.31 -5.16
CA GLN A 325 -6.73 1.25 -4.09
C GLN A 325 -6.18 0.89 -2.70
N ASN A 326 -5.79 -0.37 -2.44
CA ASN A 326 -5.11 -0.74 -1.20
C ASN A 326 -3.75 -0.03 -1.01
N ALA A 327 -3.14 0.46 -2.09
CA ALA A 327 -1.92 1.25 -2.00
C ALA A 327 -2.11 2.57 -1.21
N LEU A 328 -3.33 3.16 -1.21
CA LEU A 328 -3.64 4.35 -0.42
C LEU A 328 -3.54 4.06 1.08
N ILE A 329 -4.09 2.91 1.51
CA ILE A 329 -4.06 2.49 2.93
C ILE A 329 -2.60 2.22 3.37
N GLN A 330 -1.81 1.59 2.50
CA GLN A 330 -0.39 1.39 2.75
C GLN A 330 0.36 2.71 2.88
N THR A 331 0.12 3.64 1.95
CA THR A 331 0.75 4.96 1.96
C THR A 331 0.49 5.72 3.26
N GLU A 332 -0.75 5.71 3.73
CA GLU A 332 -1.13 6.35 4.99
C GLU A 332 -0.36 5.76 6.18
N ALA A 333 -0.29 4.42 6.27
CA ALA A 333 0.41 3.74 7.34
C ALA A 333 1.92 4.06 7.40
N PHE A 334 2.59 4.02 6.25
CA PHE A 334 4.02 4.28 6.19
C PHE A 334 4.36 5.77 6.30
N ARG A 335 3.54 6.67 5.72
CA ARG A 335 3.75 8.11 5.79
C ARG A 335 3.82 8.60 7.23
N ASP A 336 2.88 8.18 8.05
CA ASP A 336 2.76 8.63 9.45
C ASP A 336 3.92 8.11 10.32
N THR A 337 4.44 6.92 10.02
CA THR A 337 5.54 6.31 10.80
C THR A 337 6.92 6.65 10.26
N ALA A 338 7.10 6.57 8.95
CA ALA A 338 8.42 6.68 8.32
C ALA A 338 8.76 8.08 7.80
N GLY A 339 7.81 9.02 7.84
CA GLY A 339 8.04 10.36 7.29
C GLY A 339 8.40 10.29 5.81
N VAL A 340 7.61 9.56 5.01
CA VAL A 340 7.86 9.30 3.59
C VAL A 340 8.11 10.61 2.82
N THR A 341 9.24 10.69 2.13
CA THR A 341 9.65 11.86 1.34
C THR A 341 9.39 11.72 -0.14
N GLY A 342 9.13 10.50 -0.62
CA GLY A 342 8.81 10.22 -2.00
C GLY A 342 8.46 8.76 -2.22
N LEU A 343 7.98 8.43 -3.41
CA LEU A 343 7.51 7.10 -3.75
C LEU A 343 8.11 6.56 -5.05
N ILE A 344 8.10 5.24 -5.15
CA ILE A 344 8.40 4.49 -6.36
C ILE A 344 7.25 3.50 -6.57
N MET A 345 6.66 3.52 -7.77
CA MET A 345 5.60 2.59 -8.14
C MET A 345 6.16 1.47 -9.00
N THR A 346 5.98 0.22 -8.59
CA THR A 346 6.47 -0.98 -9.28
C THR A 346 5.35 -1.76 -9.94
N LYS A 347 5.71 -2.73 -10.78
CA LYS A 347 4.83 -3.73 -11.41
C LYS A 347 3.69 -3.13 -12.25
N LEU A 348 3.93 -1.99 -12.87
CA LEU A 348 2.97 -1.37 -13.77
C LEU A 348 2.68 -2.24 -15.00
N ASP A 349 3.64 -3.04 -15.47
CA ASP A 349 3.51 -3.99 -16.58
C ASP A 349 2.60 -5.18 -16.27
N GLY A 350 2.46 -5.51 -15.00
CA GLY A 350 1.66 -6.64 -14.52
C GLY A 350 0.16 -6.35 -14.39
N THR A 351 -0.28 -5.09 -14.43
CA THR A 351 -1.60 -4.68 -13.95
C THR A 351 -2.39 -3.80 -14.91
N ALA A 352 -3.71 -3.87 -14.77
CA ALA A 352 -4.65 -2.91 -15.36
C ALA A 352 -5.05 -1.76 -14.38
N LYS A 353 -4.31 -1.61 -13.27
CA LYS A 353 -4.61 -0.66 -12.18
C LYS A 353 -3.62 0.51 -12.09
N GLY A 354 -2.96 0.86 -13.18
CA GLY A 354 -1.98 1.96 -13.23
C GLY A 354 -2.55 3.32 -12.82
N GLY A 355 -3.86 3.51 -12.90
CA GLY A 355 -4.56 4.71 -12.43
C GLY A 355 -4.34 5.01 -10.95
N VAL A 356 -4.03 4.00 -10.12
CA VAL A 356 -3.78 4.17 -8.69
C VAL A 356 -2.66 5.17 -8.37
N LEU A 357 -1.66 5.31 -9.24
CA LEU A 357 -0.61 6.32 -9.07
C LEU A 357 -1.18 7.74 -9.07
N VAL A 358 -2.18 8.01 -9.92
CA VAL A 358 -2.85 9.31 -9.99
C VAL A 358 -3.66 9.57 -8.73
N ALA A 359 -4.42 8.56 -8.26
CA ALA A 359 -5.18 8.65 -7.00
C ALA A 359 -4.28 8.95 -5.79
N LEU A 360 -3.15 8.24 -5.68
CA LEU A 360 -2.15 8.46 -4.63
C LEU A 360 -1.58 9.86 -4.67
N SER A 361 -1.22 10.30 -5.87
CA SER A 361 -0.61 11.61 -6.12
C SER A 361 -1.56 12.75 -5.80
N ASP A 362 -2.82 12.60 -6.19
CA ASP A 362 -3.84 13.61 -5.88
C ASP A 362 -4.08 13.73 -4.37
N LYS A 363 -4.12 12.59 -3.65
CA LYS A 363 -4.41 12.57 -2.20
C LYS A 363 -3.22 13.00 -1.34
N TYR A 364 -2.03 12.46 -1.61
CA TYR A 364 -0.89 12.59 -0.70
C TYR A 364 0.17 13.59 -1.14
N LYS A 365 0.17 14.02 -2.40
CA LYS A 365 1.12 14.99 -2.98
C LYS A 365 2.59 14.63 -2.73
N LEU A 366 2.92 13.34 -2.70
CA LEU A 366 4.28 12.85 -2.52
C LEU A 366 5.05 12.91 -3.84
N PRO A 367 6.34 13.31 -3.81
CA PRO A 367 7.23 13.19 -4.97
C PRO A 367 7.27 11.78 -5.54
N ILE A 368 7.25 11.66 -6.86
CA ILE A 368 7.43 10.39 -7.58
C ILE A 368 8.81 10.40 -8.19
N HIS A 369 9.64 9.42 -7.82
CA HIS A 369 11.02 9.35 -8.28
C HIS A 369 11.18 8.43 -9.48
N HIS A 370 10.64 7.19 -9.37
CA HIS A 370 10.77 6.17 -10.39
C HIS A 370 9.50 5.37 -10.56
N ILE A 371 9.38 4.72 -11.73
CA ILE A 371 8.36 3.70 -12.01
C ILE A 371 9.04 2.42 -12.51
N GLY A 372 8.56 1.27 -12.02
CA GLY A 372 8.98 -0.06 -12.46
C GLY A 372 7.98 -0.64 -13.47
N ILE A 373 8.48 -0.96 -14.65
CA ILE A 373 7.71 -1.46 -15.80
C ILE A 373 8.17 -2.86 -16.23
N GLY A 374 8.93 -3.54 -15.38
CA GLY A 374 9.46 -4.88 -15.63
C GLY A 374 10.55 -5.26 -14.63
N GLU A 375 11.20 -6.41 -14.89
CA GLU A 375 12.14 -7.02 -13.95
C GLU A 375 13.61 -6.65 -14.20
N ARG A 376 14.01 -6.26 -15.43
CA ARG A 376 15.39 -5.89 -15.77
C ARG A 376 15.80 -4.60 -15.08
N ILE A 377 17.12 -4.35 -15.01
CA ILE A 377 17.67 -3.11 -14.41
C ILE A 377 17.09 -1.88 -15.09
N GLU A 378 17.06 -1.89 -16.42
CA GLU A 378 16.57 -0.81 -17.27
C GLU A 378 15.06 -0.58 -17.18
N ASP A 379 14.32 -1.54 -16.61
CA ASP A 379 12.86 -1.43 -16.42
C ASP A 379 12.48 -0.61 -15.17
N LEU A 380 13.45 -0.03 -14.47
CA LEU A 380 13.23 1.02 -13.47
C LEU A 380 13.53 2.38 -14.11
N GLU A 381 12.50 3.06 -14.53
CA GLU A 381 12.59 4.32 -15.24
C GLU A 381 12.44 5.54 -14.32
N ASN A 382 13.12 6.62 -14.65
CA ASN A 382 12.80 7.92 -14.04
C ASN A 382 11.35 8.28 -14.34
N PHE A 383 10.65 8.79 -13.36
CA PHE A 383 9.27 9.20 -13.57
C PHE A 383 9.21 10.44 -14.47
N SER A 384 8.30 10.41 -15.45
CA SER A 384 7.95 11.56 -16.27
C SER A 384 6.44 11.69 -16.38
N ALA A 385 5.89 12.75 -15.82
CA ALA A 385 4.46 12.99 -15.74
C ALA A 385 3.79 13.11 -17.12
N PRO A 386 4.33 13.86 -18.10
CA PRO A 386 3.74 13.94 -19.44
C PRO A 386 3.71 12.60 -20.16
N VAL A 387 4.82 11.83 -20.04
CA VAL A 387 4.93 10.51 -20.68
C VAL A 387 3.99 9.51 -20.07
N PHE A 388 3.89 9.49 -18.74
CA PHE A 388 2.96 8.63 -18.01
C PHE A 388 1.50 8.98 -18.33
N ALA A 389 1.15 10.28 -18.36
CA ALA A 389 -0.20 10.77 -18.68
C ALA A 389 -0.60 10.37 -20.11
N ALA A 390 0.27 10.59 -21.09
CA ALA A 390 0.02 10.23 -22.49
C ALA A 390 -0.10 8.70 -22.68
N ALA A 391 0.72 7.92 -21.97
CA ALA A 391 0.66 6.46 -22.04
C ALA A 391 -0.61 5.94 -21.37
N LEU A 392 -0.96 6.40 -20.16
CA LEU A 392 -2.12 5.89 -19.42
C LEU A 392 -3.44 6.26 -20.09
N SER A 393 -3.57 7.48 -20.62
CA SER A 393 -4.77 7.94 -21.34
C SER A 393 -4.95 7.32 -22.72
N GLY A 394 -3.91 6.70 -23.31
CA GLY A 394 -3.92 6.15 -24.66
C GLY A 394 -3.73 7.18 -25.78
N VAL A 395 -3.39 8.44 -25.45
CA VAL A 395 -3.07 9.48 -26.43
C VAL A 395 -1.79 9.13 -27.19
N ALA A 396 -0.80 8.54 -26.52
CA ALA A 396 0.45 8.12 -27.14
C ALA A 396 0.27 7.12 -28.30
N ASP A 397 -0.67 6.17 -28.15
CA ASP A 397 -0.96 5.17 -29.19
C ASP A 397 -1.76 5.79 -30.35
N ALA A 398 -2.66 6.73 -30.07
CA ALA A 398 -3.41 7.44 -31.08
C ALA A 398 -2.51 8.32 -31.98
N LEU A 399 -1.49 8.96 -31.41
CA LEU A 399 -0.51 9.76 -32.16
C LEU A 399 0.42 8.91 -33.05
N LYS A 400 0.64 7.64 -32.73
CA LYS A 400 1.45 6.71 -33.56
C LYS A 400 0.63 6.11 -34.71
N ALA A 401 -0.71 6.10 -34.61
CA ALA A 401 -1.61 5.55 -35.60
C ALA A 401 -1.98 6.54 -36.71
N THR A 402 -1.65 7.83 -36.54
CA THR A 402 -1.81 8.91 -37.52
C THR A 402 -0.50 9.20 -38.25
#